data_aa4bbc44efdc63e6a87bc0bbe5f72761
#
_entry.id   aa4bbc44efdc63e6a87bc0bbe5f72761
#
_cell.length_a   1.000
_cell.length_b   1.000
_cell.length_c   1.000
_cell.angle_alpha   90.00
_cell.angle_beta   90.00
_cell.angle_gamma   90.00
#
_symmetry.space_group_name_H-M   'P 1'
#
loop_
_entity.id
_entity.type
_entity.pdbx_description
1 polymer ?
#
loop_
_entity_poly.entity_id
_entity_poly.type
_entity_poly.pdbx_seq_one_letter_code
_entity_poly.pdbx_strand_id
1 'polypeptide(L)'
;LVFNFKTEEDGIQLVTLDSPDQGAYGIAGDVNFISADSVNISFRQIGLSFAGRQQNGIITGICSQGAMKANIELSPGTVELKRPQTPLPPYPYTTKEININNPSDDVILSGTLTLPKDYNTATPVVVMITGSGLQNRDEEIFGHKPFAVIADYLARNGIASFRYDDRGHGKSTGDGTTATTEDFVRDARCVLEYVRMVENFNNVGLLGHSEGATAAFMLGAEPEIKTQDNLCVIDPGKPDFIVAIGAQAVRGDTILIDQSATLLKQGNMPDNIVSDYVEALHNIYDLKITQDDEIAIDSIDAICKNWSNTPIHTALMSNLKKIASDTNPWLNFYIGFSPAESILTTRCPVFVLYGERDIQVKPKLNMPQMQRLAPKAQIKLYPELNHLFQHSQTGAVQEYGTIEETISPEVLQDIADFIISIVH
;
A
#
# COMPACT_ATOMS: atom_id res chain seq x y z
N LEU A 1 -13.94 -15.08 -8.06
CA LEU A 1 -13.21 -16.17 -7.39
C LEU A 1 -12.65 -17.13 -8.42
N VAL A 2 -11.41 -17.59 -8.26
CA VAL A 2 -10.75 -18.60 -9.08
C VAL A 2 -10.37 -19.77 -8.18
N PHE A 3 -10.85 -20.97 -8.54
CA PHE A 3 -10.51 -22.20 -7.83
C PHE A 3 -9.47 -22.93 -8.65
N ASN A 4 -8.26 -23.07 -8.14
CA ASN A 4 -7.17 -23.76 -8.80
C ASN A 4 -7.11 -25.19 -8.28
N PHE A 5 -7.32 -26.15 -9.14
CA PHE A 5 -7.22 -27.58 -8.82
C PHE A 5 -5.91 -28.14 -9.38
N LYS A 6 -5.15 -28.82 -8.55
CA LYS A 6 -3.91 -29.50 -8.94
C LYS A 6 -3.92 -30.93 -8.38
N THR A 7 -3.57 -31.88 -9.21
CA THR A 7 -3.32 -33.25 -8.74
C THR A 7 -1.81 -33.46 -8.74
N GLU A 8 -1.25 -33.86 -7.59
CA GLU A 8 0.16 -34.18 -7.47
C GLU A 8 0.49 -35.59 -7.96
N GLU A 9 1.77 -35.91 -8.14
CA GLU A 9 2.22 -37.21 -8.68
C GLU A 9 1.79 -38.41 -7.82
N ASP A 10 1.60 -38.20 -6.51
CA ASP A 10 1.09 -39.19 -5.56
C ASP A 10 -0.44 -39.31 -5.51
N GLY A 11 -1.15 -38.54 -6.34
CA GLY A 11 -2.61 -38.53 -6.46
C GLY A 11 -3.31 -37.65 -5.45
N ILE A 12 -2.58 -36.87 -4.62
CA ILE A 12 -3.18 -35.88 -3.72
C ILE A 12 -3.75 -34.74 -4.54
N GLN A 13 -5.00 -34.38 -4.23
CA GLN A 13 -5.68 -33.25 -4.84
C GLN A 13 -5.50 -32.02 -3.97
N LEU A 14 -4.86 -31.02 -4.52
CA LEU A 14 -4.71 -29.71 -3.90
C LEU A 14 -5.70 -28.73 -4.52
N VAL A 15 -6.22 -27.84 -3.69
CA VAL A 15 -7.04 -26.71 -4.14
C VAL A 15 -6.53 -25.44 -3.51
N THR A 16 -6.43 -24.39 -4.31
CA THR A 16 -6.25 -23.03 -3.82
C THR A 16 -7.35 -22.14 -4.38
N LEU A 17 -7.68 -21.10 -3.61
CA LEU A 17 -8.62 -20.08 -4.01
C LEU A 17 -7.86 -18.77 -4.24
N ASP A 18 -8.11 -18.18 -5.40
CA ASP A 18 -7.74 -16.80 -5.64
C ASP A 18 -8.99 -15.93 -5.68
N SER A 19 -8.91 -14.79 -5.05
CA SER A 19 -9.90 -13.72 -5.13
C SER A 19 -9.20 -12.48 -5.72
N PRO A 20 -9.06 -12.39 -7.05
CA PRO A 20 -8.39 -11.27 -7.71
C PRO A 20 -8.98 -9.93 -7.31
N ASP A 21 -10.31 -9.86 -7.17
CA ASP A 21 -11.04 -8.64 -6.76
C ASP A 21 -10.74 -8.20 -5.31
N GLN A 22 -10.06 -9.03 -4.54
CA GLN A 22 -9.66 -8.76 -3.15
C GLN A 22 -8.13 -8.82 -2.97
N GLY A 23 -7.37 -9.01 -4.05
CA GLY A 23 -5.91 -9.15 -4.00
C GLY A 23 -5.42 -10.37 -3.24
N ALA A 24 -6.29 -11.36 -3.01
CA ALA A 24 -5.96 -12.56 -2.25
C ALA A 24 -5.70 -13.74 -3.20
N TYR A 25 -4.53 -14.34 -3.09
CA TYR A 25 -4.09 -15.42 -3.97
C TYR A 25 -3.54 -16.60 -3.17
N GLY A 26 -3.68 -17.80 -3.74
CA GLY A 26 -3.09 -19.01 -3.18
C GLY A 26 -3.65 -19.42 -1.82
N ILE A 27 -4.87 -19.00 -1.46
CA ILE A 27 -5.50 -19.40 -0.20
C ILE A 27 -5.68 -20.91 -0.21
N ALA A 28 -4.96 -21.62 0.64
CA ALA A 28 -5.00 -23.08 0.69
C ALA A 28 -6.37 -23.58 1.14
N GLY A 29 -6.91 -24.56 0.41
CA GLY A 29 -8.17 -25.21 0.73
C GLY A 29 -8.00 -26.68 1.03
N ASP A 30 -8.90 -27.21 1.86
CA ASP A 30 -9.03 -28.62 2.11
C ASP A 30 -10.04 -29.22 1.12
N VAL A 31 -9.62 -30.24 0.42
CA VAL A 31 -10.52 -31.04 -0.42
C VAL A 31 -11.22 -32.05 0.49
N ASN A 32 -12.48 -31.77 0.82
CA ASN A 32 -13.27 -32.69 1.65
C ASN A 32 -13.77 -33.88 0.83
N PHE A 33 -14.12 -33.62 -0.44
CA PHE A 33 -14.58 -34.64 -1.37
C PHE A 33 -14.50 -34.14 -2.82
N ILE A 34 -13.98 -34.97 -3.72
CA ILE A 34 -14.07 -34.80 -5.18
C ILE A 34 -14.42 -36.15 -5.81
N SER A 35 -15.44 -36.16 -6.67
CA SER A 35 -15.79 -37.28 -7.53
C SER A 35 -15.96 -36.82 -8.97
N ALA A 36 -16.34 -37.74 -9.86
CA ALA A 36 -16.55 -37.41 -11.26
C ALA A 36 -17.62 -36.34 -11.51
N ASP A 37 -18.56 -36.17 -10.59
CA ASP A 37 -19.72 -35.28 -10.72
C ASP A 37 -19.94 -34.33 -9.51
N SER A 38 -19.10 -34.37 -8.48
CA SER A 38 -19.33 -33.62 -7.24
C SER A 38 -18.04 -33.14 -6.62
N VAL A 39 -18.07 -31.96 -6.03
CA VAL A 39 -16.95 -31.32 -5.32
C VAL A 39 -17.42 -30.69 -4.02
N ASN A 40 -16.64 -30.89 -2.95
CA ASN A 40 -16.82 -30.22 -1.67
C ASN A 40 -15.45 -29.78 -1.14
N ILE A 41 -15.30 -28.48 -0.92
CA ILE A 41 -14.04 -27.83 -0.55
C ILE A 41 -14.28 -26.86 0.59
N SER A 42 -13.31 -26.71 1.46
CA SER A 42 -13.33 -25.69 2.51
C SER A 42 -12.03 -24.90 2.59
N PHE A 43 -12.13 -23.59 2.77
CA PHE A 43 -11.03 -22.65 2.97
C PHE A 43 -11.15 -22.12 4.39
N ARG A 44 -10.57 -22.85 5.35
CA ARG A 44 -10.76 -22.60 6.79
C ARG A 44 -10.26 -21.24 7.23
N GLN A 45 -9.18 -20.75 6.62
CA GLN A 45 -8.57 -19.47 6.96
C GLN A 45 -9.54 -18.29 6.80
N ILE A 46 -10.45 -18.40 5.83
CA ILE A 46 -11.44 -17.36 5.53
C ILE A 46 -12.87 -17.77 5.83
N GLY A 47 -13.08 -18.94 6.43
CA GLY A 47 -14.40 -19.47 6.77
C GLY A 47 -15.31 -19.71 5.56
N LEU A 48 -14.73 -19.97 4.37
CA LEU A 48 -15.48 -20.19 3.13
C LEU A 48 -15.55 -21.69 2.82
N SER A 49 -16.72 -22.15 2.36
CA SER A 49 -16.92 -23.50 1.83
C SER A 49 -17.68 -23.46 0.52
N PHE A 50 -17.37 -24.43 -0.35
CA PHE A 50 -18.06 -24.60 -1.63
C PHE A 50 -18.47 -26.07 -1.79
N ALA A 51 -19.75 -26.29 -2.15
CA ALA A 51 -20.26 -27.60 -2.51
C ALA A 51 -21.01 -27.49 -3.83
N GLY A 52 -20.57 -28.26 -4.82
CA GLY A 52 -21.11 -28.18 -6.19
C GLY A 52 -21.15 -29.50 -6.93
N ARG A 53 -21.83 -29.49 -8.07
CA ARG A 53 -21.89 -30.60 -9.01
C ARG A 53 -21.40 -30.18 -10.38
N GLN A 54 -20.62 -31.04 -11.00
CA GLN A 54 -20.12 -30.87 -12.36
C GLN A 54 -21.10 -31.45 -13.36
N GLN A 55 -21.44 -30.65 -14.37
CA GLN A 55 -22.22 -31.09 -15.53
C GLN A 55 -21.70 -30.36 -16.77
N ASN A 56 -21.36 -31.10 -17.81
CA ASN A 56 -20.86 -30.55 -19.07
C ASN A 56 -19.63 -29.62 -18.93
N GLY A 57 -18.73 -29.92 -18.00
CA GLY A 57 -17.54 -29.13 -17.75
C GLY A 57 -17.74 -27.88 -16.83
N ILE A 58 -18.96 -27.59 -16.42
CA ILE A 58 -19.32 -26.50 -15.54
C ILE A 58 -19.65 -27.07 -14.15
N ILE A 59 -19.16 -26.42 -13.09
CA ILE A 59 -19.50 -26.80 -11.71
C ILE A 59 -20.44 -25.75 -11.13
N THR A 60 -21.68 -26.13 -10.87
CA THR A 60 -22.66 -25.28 -10.20
C THR A 60 -22.83 -25.70 -8.75
N GLY A 61 -22.86 -24.74 -7.84
CA GLY A 61 -22.93 -25.06 -6.43
C GLY A 61 -23.20 -23.88 -5.52
N ILE A 62 -23.16 -24.15 -4.23
CA ILE A 62 -23.37 -23.17 -3.18
C ILE A 62 -22.03 -22.83 -2.53
N CYS A 63 -21.68 -21.57 -2.59
CA CYS A 63 -20.60 -21.00 -1.81
C CYS A 63 -21.18 -20.40 -0.51
N SER A 64 -20.58 -20.73 0.62
CA SER A 64 -21.02 -20.29 1.95
C SER A 64 -19.88 -19.66 2.72
N GLN A 65 -20.10 -18.47 3.31
CA GLN A 65 -19.13 -17.81 4.19
C GLN A 65 -19.88 -17.15 5.36
N GLY A 66 -19.70 -17.67 6.57
CA GLY A 66 -20.51 -17.26 7.71
C GLY A 66 -22.02 -17.53 7.48
N ALA A 67 -22.83 -16.48 7.60
CA ALA A 67 -24.28 -16.54 7.32
C ALA A 67 -24.63 -16.34 5.84
N MET A 68 -23.68 -15.92 5.01
CA MET A 68 -23.91 -15.68 3.57
C MET A 68 -23.86 -16.98 2.79
N LYS A 69 -24.78 -17.11 1.82
CA LYS A 69 -24.81 -18.19 0.84
C LYS A 69 -25.09 -17.61 -0.54
N ALA A 70 -24.33 -18.04 -1.52
CA ALA A 70 -24.51 -17.65 -2.91
C ALA A 70 -24.44 -18.88 -3.82
N ASN A 71 -25.32 -18.93 -4.81
CA ASN A 71 -25.18 -19.88 -5.90
C ASN A 71 -24.11 -19.34 -6.83
N ILE A 72 -23.07 -20.14 -7.11
CA ILE A 72 -22.02 -19.79 -8.05
C ILE A 72 -21.85 -20.87 -9.09
N GLU A 73 -21.38 -20.45 -10.25
CA GLU A 73 -21.02 -21.29 -11.38
C GLU A 73 -19.53 -21.14 -11.65
N LEU A 74 -18.81 -22.26 -11.70
CA LEU A 74 -17.39 -22.30 -12.05
C LEU A 74 -17.26 -22.88 -13.45
N SER A 75 -16.74 -22.09 -14.36
CA SER A 75 -16.38 -22.51 -15.72
C SER A 75 -14.88 -22.78 -15.80
N PRO A 76 -14.43 -23.80 -16.56
CA PRO A 76 -13.02 -23.98 -16.85
C PRO A 76 -12.45 -22.74 -17.56
N GLY A 77 -11.30 -22.28 -17.12
CA GLY A 77 -10.64 -21.15 -17.73
C GLY A 77 -9.49 -20.64 -16.88
N THR A 78 -8.73 -19.73 -17.45
CA THR A 78 -7.73 -18.92 -16.73
C THR A 78 -8.23 -17.49 -16.70
N VAL A 79 -8.18 -16.86 -15.54
CA VAL A 79 -8.37 -15.42 -15.45
C VAL A 79 -7.05 -14.76 -15.79
N GLU A 80 -6.95 -14.24 -17.01
CA GLU A 80 -5.78 -13.48 -17.44
C GLU A 80 -6.00 -12.00 -17.07
N LEU A 81 -5.26 -11.54 -16.06
CA LEU A 81 -5.22 -10.13 -15.70
C LEU A 81 -4.32 -9.39 -16.70
N LYS A 82 -4.93 -8.63 -17.61
CA LYS A 82 -4.17 -7.84 -18.58
C LYS A 82 -3.55 -6.63 -17.88
N ARG A 83 -2.24 -6.51 -17.98
CA ARG A 83 -1.45 -5.41 -17.43
C ARG A 83 -0.54 -4.84 -18.54
N PRO A 84 -1.12 -4.13 -19.52
CA PRO A 84 -0.41 -3.74 -20.75
C PRO A 84 0.75 -2.79 -20.51
N GLN A 85 0.75 -2.07 -19.39
CA GLN A 85 1.84 -1.15 -19.03
C GLN A 85 3.02 -1.83 -18.34
N THR A 86 2.89 -3.10 -17.90
CA THR A 86 4.01 -3.81 -17.27
C THR A 86 5.17 -3.92 -18.27
N PRO A 87 6.36 -3.38 -17.93
CA PRO A 87 7.47 -3.36 -18.86
C PRO A 87 7.98 -4.78 -19.15
N LEU A 88 8.22 -5.05 -20.42
CA LEU A 88 8.75 -6.34 -20.89
C LEU A 88 10.09 -6.13 -21.63
N PRO A 89 11.04 -7.06 -21.50
CA PRO A 89 12.31 -7.00 -22.25
C PRO A 89 12.08 -7.20 -23.76
N PRO A 90 12.97 -6.65 -24.62
CA PRO A 90 14.20 -5.96 -24.27
C PRO A 90 13.96 -4.51 -23.84
N TYR A 91 14.64 -4.07 -22.77
CA TYR A 91 14.55 -2.70 -22.28
C TYR A 91 15.53 -1.76 -23.01
N PRO A 92 15.17 -0.47 -23.26
CA PRO A 92 16.10 0.51 -23.82
C PRO A 92 17.03 1.12 -22.76
N TYR A 93 17.03 0.60 -21.55
CA TYR A 93 17.79 1.02 -20.38
C TYR A 93 18.45 -0.19 -19.70
N THR A 94 19.31 0.05 -18.70
CA THR A 94 20.00 -1.01 -17.95
C THR A 94 19.40 -1.15 -16.56
N THR A 95 19.38 -2.37 -16.03
CA THR A 95 19.02 -2.65 -14.64
C THR A 95 20.16 -3.33 -13.90
N LYS A 96 20.36 -2.97 -12.63
CA LYS A 96 21.32 -3.61 -11.71
C LYS A 96 20.57 -4.08 -10.47
N GLU A 97 20.73 -5.35 -10.11
CA GLU A 97 20.30 -5.86 -8.81
C GLU A 97 21.35 -5.48 -7.76
N ILE A 98 20.93 -4.88 -6.67
CA ILE A 98 21.80 -4.35 -5.61
C ILE A 98 21.26 -4.78 -4.25
N ASN A 99 22.14 -5.20 -3.37
CA ASN A 99 21.85 -5.43 -1.97
C ASN A 99 22.54 -4.36 -1.13
N ILE A 100 21.79 -3.64 -0.33
CA ILE A 100 22.24 -2.54 0.51
C ILE A 100 22.14 -2.98 1.96
N ASN A 101 23.24 -2.89 2.70
CA ASN A 101 23.24 -3.18 4.13
C ASN A 101 22.79 -1.94 4.91
N ASN A 102 21.74 -2.09 5.73
CA ASN A 102 21.34 -1.13 6.76
C ASN A 102 21.97 -1.58 8.09
N PRO A 103 23.13 -1.02 8.48
CA PRO A 103 23.85 -1.51 9.65
C PRO A 103 23.18 -1.14 10.98
N SER A 104 22.27 -0.18 10.98
CA SER A 104 21.58 0.25 12.20
C SER A 104 20.60 -0.80 12.68
N ASP A 105 19.99 -1.54 11.76
CA ASP A 105 18.92 -2.51 12.03
C ASP A 105 19.31 -3.95 11.65
N ASP A 106 20.55 -4.17 11.15
CA ASP A 106 21.04 -5.47 10.64
C ASP A 106 20.15 -6.04 9.51
N VAL A 107 19.72 -5.17 8.60
CA VAL A 107 18.83 -5.50 7.49
C VAL A 107 19.59 -5.36 6.17
N ILE A 108 19.39 -6.31 5.26
CA ILE A 108 19.84 -6.21 3.88
C ILE A 108 18.63 -5.89 3.00
N LEU A 109 18.65 -4.73 2.35
CA LEU A 109 17.63 -4.29 1.42
C LEU A 109 18.03 -4.69 0.00
N SER A 110 17.21 -5.51 -0.63
CA SER A 110 17.42 -5.95 -2.00
C SER A 110 16.61 -5.08 -2.96
N GLY A 111 17.24 -4.51 -3.96
CA GLY A 111 16.58 -3.61 -4.88
C GLY A 111 17.10 -3.69 -6.31
N THR A 112 16.46 -2.95 -7.18
CA THR A 112 16.78 -2.80 -8.59
C THR A 112 17.04 -1.33 -8.90
N LEU A 113 18.27 -1.01 -9.32
CA LEU A 113 18.63 0.28 -9.89
C LEU A 113 18.36 0.24 -11.39
N THR A 114 17.48 1.12 -11.86
CA THR A 114 17.16 1.27 -13.28
C THR A 114 17.85 2.52 -13.81
N LEU A 115 18.65 2.37 -14.87
CA LEU A 115 19.56 3.39 -15.39
C LEU A 115 19.21 3.74 -16.84
N PRO A 116 18.94 5.00 -17.17
CA PRO A 116 18.79 5.46 -18.55
C PRO A 116 20.02 5.12 -19.40
N LYS A 117 19.85 5.12 -20.73
CA LYS A 117 20.92 4.72 -21.65
C LYS A 117 22.22 5.53 -21.49
N ASP A 118 22.12 6.84 -21.34
CA ASP A 118 23.26 7.76 -21.32
C ASP A 118 23.40 8.46 -19.95
N TYR A 119 23.17 7.72 -18.85
CA TYR A 119 23.23 8.26 -17.50
C TYR A 119 24.64 8.70 -17.10
N ASN A 120 24.70 9.67 -16.22
CA ASN A 120 25.93 10.17 -15.60
C ASN A 120 25.64 10.66 -14.18
N THR A 121 26.63 11.24 -13.50
CA THR A 121 26.49 11.73 -12.12
C THR A 121 25.45 12.86 -11.94
N ALA A 122 25.12 13.59 -13.01
CA ALA A 122 24.09 14.63 -12.99
C ALA A 122 22.68 14.11 -13.28
N THR A 123 22.55 12.86 -13.74
CA THR A 123 21.24 12.21 -13.95
C THR A 123 20.43 12.21 -12.64
N PRO A 124 19.20 12.72 -12.63
CA PRO A 124 18.37 12.61 -11.44
C PRO A 124 17.99 11.16 -11.16
N VAL A 125 17.95 10.83 -9.87
CA VAL A 125 17.56 9.49 -9.40
C VAL A 125 16.41 9.61 -8.41
N VAL A 126 15.47 8.70 -8.50
CA VAL A 126 14.34 8.61 -7.57
C VAL A 126 14.42 7.30 -6.78
N VAL A 127 14.51 7.38 -5.47
CA VAL A 127 14.31 6.24 -4.57
C VAL A 127 12.82 6.11 -4.27
N MET A 128 12.24 4.95 -4.52
CA MET A 128 10.81 4.70 -4.39
C MET A 128 10.50 3.99 -3.08
N ILE A 129 9.52 4.51 -2.32
CA ILE A 129 9.08 4.01 -1.03
C ILE A 129 7.62 3.57 -1.14
N THR A 130 7.36 2.30 -0.85
CA THR A 130 6.05 1.65 -0.97
C THR A 130 5.03 2.15 0.06
N GLY A 131 3.75 1.89 -0.21
CA GLY A 131 2.66 2.17 0.72
C GLY A 131 2.56 1.17 1.87
N SER A 132 1.48 1.27 2.66
CA SER A 132 1.25 0.44 3.85
C SER A 132 1.19 -1.05 3.54
N GLY A 133 1.72 -1.84 4.47
CA GLY A 133 1.88 -3.30 4.33
C GLY A 133 3.24 -3.65 3.75
N LEU A 134 3.61 -4.94 3.85
CA LEU A 134 4.87 -5.42 3.30
C LEU A 134 4.76 -5.63 1.80
N GLN A 135 5.56 -4.91 1.04
CA GLN A 135 5.50 -4.85 -0.41
C GLN A 135 6.81 -5.30 -1.06
N ASN A 136 6.71 -5.87 -2.25
CA ASN A 136 7.89 -6.03 -3.09
C ASN A 136 8.25 -4.69 -3.76
N ARG A 137 9.43 -4.62 -4.35
CA ARG A 137 9.98 -3.42 -5.03
C ARG A 137 9.12 -2.84 -6.15
N ASP A 138 8.18 -3.61 -6.67
CA ASP A 138 7.27 -3.19 -7.74
C ASP A 138 5.94 -2.65 -7.21
N GLU A 139 5.74 -2.70 -5.85
CA GLU A 139 4.47 -2.38 -5.19
C GLU A 139 3.32 -3.19 -5.82
N GLU A 140 3.53 -4.50 -5.95
CA GLU A 140 2.63 -5.36 -6.71
C GLU A 140 1.30 -5.57 -5.99
N ILE A 141 0.22 -5.12 -6.63
CA ILE A 141 -1.14 -5.26 -6.13
C ILE A 141 -2.08 -5.64 -7.27
N PHE A 142 -2.89 -6.68 -7.11
CA PHE A 142 -3.81 -7.18 -8.16
C PHE A 142 -3.11 -7.47 -9.51
N GLY A 143 -1.83 -7.86 -9.47
CA GLY A 143 -1.00 -8.08 -10.66
C GLY A 143 -0.53 -6.79 -11.36
N HIS A 144 -0.91 -5.61 -10.89
CA HIS A 144 -0.28 -4.36 -11.27
C HIS A 144 1.08 -4.21 -10.62
N LYS A 145 2.00 -3.53 -11.30
CA LYS A 145 3.35 -3.22 -10.82
C LYS A 145 3.63 -1.73 -10.97
N PRO A 146 2.97 -0.87 -10.16
CA PRO A 146 3.06 0.58 -10.32
C PRO A 146 4.49 1.10 -10.35
N PHE A 147 5.34 0.66 -9.44
CA PHE A 147 6.72 1.13 -9.38
C PHE A 147 7.58 0.64 -10.56
N ALA A 148 7.30 -0.55 -11.10
CA ALA A 148 7.96 -0.99 -12.32
C ALA A 148 7.57 -0.12 -13.52
N VAL A 149 6.29 0.26 -13.63
CA VAL A 149 5.78 1.12 -14.70
C VAL A 149 6.36 2.53 -14.59
N ILE A 150 6.39 3.11 -13.38
CA ILE A 150 7.02 4.41 -13.13
C ILE A 150 8.51 4.35 -13.50
N ALA A 151 9.24 3.34 -13.07
CA ALA A 151 10.67 3.19 -13.34
C ALA A 151 10.98 3.06 -14.84
N ASP A 152 10.17 2.31 -15.59
CA ASP A 152 10.29 2.20 -17.06
C ASP A 152 10.07 3.56 -17.72
N TYR A 153 9.01 4.26 -17.33
CA TYR A 153 8.68 5.56 -17.89
C TYR A 153 9.78 6.60 -17.61
N LEU A 154 10.25 6.67 -16.37
CA LEU A 154 11.33 7.58 -15.96
C LEU A 154 12.63 7.28 -16.70
N ALA A 155 13.02 6.00 -16.82
CA ALA A 155 14.24 5.62 -17.52
C ALA A 155 14.22 5.99 -19.00
N ARG A 156 13.06 5.89 -19.66
CA ARG A 156 12.87 6.34 -21.05
C ARG A 156 12.97 7.85 -21.19
N ASN A 157 12.74 8.60 -20.10
CA ASN A 157 12.82 10.07 -20.05
C ASN A 157 14.11 10.59 -19.38
N GLY A 158 15.17 9.75 -19.28
CA GLY A 158 16.47 10.18 -18.79
C GLY A 158 16.60 10.29 -17.27
N ILE A 159 15.67 9.72 -16.50
CA ILE A 159 15.64 9.71 -15.04
C ILE A 159 15.91 8.29 -14.54
N ALA A 160 16.87 8.11 -13.64
CA ALA A 160 17.14 6.84 -12.99
C ALA A 160 16.18 6.61 -11.82
N SER A 161 16.05 5.34 -11.38
CA SER A 161 15.24 5.01 -10.23
C SER A 161 15.80 3.82 -9.46
N PHE A 162 15.59 3.82 -8.14
CA PHE A 162 15.88 2.68 -7.27
C PHE A 162 14.60 2.22 -6.57
N ARG A 163 14.27 0.96 -6.75
CA ARG A 163 13.14 0.27 -6.12
C ARG A 163 13.68 -0.87 -5.28
N TYR A 164 13.17 -1.06 -4.07
CA TYR A 164 13.64 -2.11 -3.18
C TYR A 164 12.47 -2.84 -2.50
N ASP A 165 12.69 -4.10 -2.17
CA ASP A 165 11.74 -4.88 -1.38
C ASP A 165 11.79 -4.38 0.06
N ASP A 166 10.64 -4.23 0.70
CA ASP A 166 10.56 -3.85 2.12
C ASP A 166 11.31 -4.84 2.99
N ARG A 167 11.78 -4.38 4.16
CA ARG A 167 12.39 -5.27 5.15
C ARG A 167 11.48 -6.46 5.46
N GLY A 168 12.04 -7.68 5.49
CA GLY A 168 11.30 -8.91 5.74
C GLY A 168 10.39 -9.37 4.60
N HIS A 169 10.47 -8.74 3.41
CA HIS A 169 9.70 -9.11 2.23
C HIS A 169 10.60 -9.37 1.01
N GLY A 170 10.09 -10.16 0.05
CA GLY A 170 10.79 -10.44 -1.19
C GLY A 170 12.19 -11.03 -0.97
N LYS A 171 13.24 -10.30 -1.37
CA LYS A 171 14.65 -10.68 -1.17
C LYS A 171 15.33 -9.90 -0.04
N SER A 172 14.64 -8.95 0.58
CA SER A 172 15.16 -8.20 1.72
C SER A 172 15.09 -9.03 3.00
N THR A 173 16.09 -8.87 3.87
CA THR A 173 16.13 -9.55 5.17
C THR A 173 15.43 -8.72 6.26
N GLY A 174 15.44 -9.22 7.49
CA GLY A 174 14.82 -8.54 8.64
C GLY A 174 13.42 -9.03 8.93
N ASP A 175 12.74 -8.35 9.85
CA ASP A 175 11.35 -8.61 10.22
C ASP A 175 10.51 -7.36 9.91
N GLY A 176 9.62 -7.48 8.94
CA GLY A 176 8.68 -6.42 8.59
C GLY A 176 7.38 -6.46 9.39
N THR A 177 7.09 -7.56 10.10
CA THR A 177 5.81 -7.75 10.81
C THR A 177 5.66 -6.82 12.03
N THR A 178 6.80 -6.41 12.60
CA THR A 178 6.88 -5.50 13.73
C THR A 178 7.37 -4.09 13.35
N ALA A 179 7.67 -3.88 12.06
CA ALA A 179 8.19 -2.62 11.54
C ALA A 179 7.15 -1.50 11.62
N THR A 180 7.62 -0.31 11.92
CA THR A 180 6.84 0.93 11.91
C THR A 180 7.25 1.81 10.72
N THR A 181 6.53 2.90 10.48
CA THR A 181 6.93 3.88 9.45
C THR A 181 8.35 4.43 9.70
N GLU A 182 8.80 4.54 10.97
CA GLU A 182 10.17 4.97 11.30
C GLU A 182 11.23 3.98 10.80
N ASP A 183 10.92 2.68 10.83
CA ASP A 183 11.80 1.66 10.29
C ASP A 183 11.97 1.82 8.77
N PHE A 184 10.89 2.08 8.06
CA PHE A 184 10.91 2.34 6.62
C PHE A 184 11.63 3.65 6.28
N VAL A 185 11.56 4.66 7.14
CA VAL A 185 12.37 5.89 7.01
C VAL A 185 13.86 5.58 7.10
N ARG A 186 14.30 4.74 8.08
CA ARG A 186 15.71 4.35 8.20
C ARG A 186 16.20 3.55 6.99
N ASP A 187 15.35 2.67 6.45
CA ASP A 187 15.66 1.93 5.22
C ASP A 187 15.80 2.87 4.02
N ALA A 188 14.83 3.76 3.82
CA ALA A 188 14.86 4.74 2.74
C ALA A 188 16.09 5.66 2.83
N ARG A 189 16.47 6.09 4.04
CA ARG A 189 17.70 6.86 4.29
C ARG A 189 18.93 6.09 3.83
N CYS A 190 19.06 4.84 4.25
CA CYS A 190 20.19 4.00 3.90
C CYS A 190 20.30 3.80 2.37
N VAL A 191 19.17 3.59 1.70
CA VAL A 191 19.12 3.46 0.23
C VAL A 191 19.52 4.78 -0.45
N LEU A 192 19.01 5.91 0.04
CA LEU A 192 19.33 7.23 -0.52
C LEU A 192 20.82 7.56 -0.37
N GLU A 193 21.40 7.29 0.81
CA GLU A 193 22.84 7.44 1.06
C GLU A 193 23.68 6.56 0.12
N TYR A 194 23.28 5.30 -0.08
CA TYR A 194 23.96 4.39 -0.99
C TYR A 194 23.94 4.91 -2.44
N VAL A 195 22.78 5.31 -2.92
CA VAL A 195 22.60 5.84 -4.28
C VAL A 195 23.47 7.09 -4.48
N ARG A 196 23.53 7.97 -3.49
CA ARG A 196 24.33 9.19 -3.55
C ARG A 196 25.83 8.91 -3.45
N MET A 197 26.25 8.13 -2.47
CA MET A 197 27.68 7.99 -2.13
C MET A 197 28.38 6.87 -2.90
N VAL A 198 27.69 5.77 -3.20
CA VAL A 198 28.28 4.58 -3.84
C VAL A 198 28.04 4.58 -5.35
N GLU A 199 26.80 4.83 -5.78
CA GLU A 199 26.47 4.94 -7.20
C GLU A 199 26.81 6.34 -7.76
N ASN A 200 27.16 7.29 -6.89
CA ASN A 200 27.71 8.62 -7.20
C ASN A 200 26.77 9.53 -8.01
N PHE A 201 25.51 9.61 -7.59
CA PHE A 201 24.54 10.52 -8.15
C PHE A 201 24.42 11.82 -7.33
N ASN A 202 24.36 12.97 -8.03
CA ASN A 202 24.30 14.29 -7.38
C ASN A 202 22.88 14.72 -7.00
N ASN A 203 21.87 14.26 -7.76
CA ASN A 203 20.46 14.67 -7.60
C ASN A 203 19.64 13.43 -7.25
N VAL A 204 19.40 13.21 -5.96
CA VAL A 204 18.69 12.02 -5.46
C VAL A 204 17.45 12.46 -4.70
N GLY A 205 16.27 12.16 -5.24
CA GLY A 205 14.98 12.45 -4.62
C GLY A 205 14.27 11.19 -4.15
N LEU A 206 13.12 11.40 -3.53
CA LEU A 206 12.21 10.35 -3.08
C LEU A 206 10.90 10.39 -3.86
N LEU A 207 10.34 9.23 -4.14
CA LEU A 207 8.96 9.07 -4.56
C LEU A 207 8.29 8.12 -3.57
N GLY A 208 7.32 8.61 -2.82
CA GLY A 208 6.57 7.78 -1.88
C GLY A 208 5.11 7.68 -2.26
N HIS A 209 4.54 6.47 -2.15
CA HIS A 209 3.12 6.25 -2.32
C HIS A 209 2.45 6.03 -0.96
N SER A 210 1.33 6.71 -0.70
CA SER A 210 0.53 6.53 0.51
C SER A 210 1.39 6.70 1.79
N GLU A 211 1.58 5.69 2.62
CA GLU A 211 2.49 5.72 3.79
C GLU A 211 3.94 5.99 3.38
N GLY A 212 4.39 5.54 2.21
CA GLY A 212 5.70 5.87 1.68
C GLY A 212 5.90 7.36 1.44
N ALA A 213 4.84 8.10 1.12
CA ALA A 213 4.89 9.56 1.07
C ALA A 213 5.09 10.17 2.46
N THR A 214 4.48 9.59 3.50
CA THR A 214 4.73 9.98 4.89
C THR A 214 6.19 9.75 5.28
N ALA A 215 6.75 8.59 4.96
CA ALA A 215 8.16 8.28 5.19
C ALA A 215 9.09 9.25 4.44
N ALA A 216 8.75 9.63 3.20
CA ALA A 216 9.50 10.62 2.44
C ALA A 216 9.49 12.00 3.10
N PHE A 217 8.35 12.47 3.63
CA PHE A 217 8.28 13.71 4.40
C PHE A 217 9.05 13.63 5.71
N MET A 218 8.98 12.51 6.44
CA MET A 218 9.75 12.31 7.67
C MET A 218 11.25 12.43 7.39
N LEU A 219 11.75 11.77 6.35
CA LEU A 219 13.15 11.84 5.96
C LEU A 219 13.54 13.24 5.45
N GLY A 220 12.66 13.91 4.70
CA GLY A 220 12.85 15.30 4.25
C GLY A 220 12.89 16.31 5.38
N ALA A 221 12.22 16.03 6.50
CA ALA A 221 12.10 16.90 7.68
C ALA A 221 13.26 16.76 8.68
N GLU A 222 14.04 15.67 8.64
CA GLU A 222 15.15 15.47 9.56
C GLU A 222 16.09 16.67 9.60
N PRO A 223 16.65 17.03 10.76
CA PRO A 223 17.53 18.19 10.89
C PRO A 223 18.81 17.98 10.05
N GLU A 224 19.30 19.05 9.46
CA GLU A 224 20.61 19.03 8.79
C GLU A 224 21.72 18.71 9.79
N ILE A 225 22.67 17.89 9.39
CA ILE A 225 23.86 17.61 10.21
C ILE A 225 24.74 18.87 10.23
N LYS A 226 24.87 19.49 11.40
CA LYS A 226 25.79 20.61 11.62
C LYS A 226 27.09 20.07 12.18
N THR A 227 28.21 20.41 11.54
CA THR A 227 29.55 20.16 12.12
C THR A 227 29.83 21.14 13.24
N GLN A 228 30.83 20.83 14.11
CA GLN A 228 31.26 21.70 15.21
C GLN A 228 31.67 23.12 14.77
N ASP A 229 32.06 23.28 13.49
CA ASP A 229 32.48 24.55 12.90
C ASP A 229 31.36 25.35 12.22
N ASN A 230 30.08 24.97 12.40
CA ASN A 230 28.92 25.53 11.70
C ASN A 230 28.98 25.47 10.15
N LEU A 231 29.86 24.65 9.61
CA LEU A 231 29.84 24.34 8.19
C LEU A 231 28.65 23.43 7.90
N CYS A 232 27.78 23.87 7.01
CA CYS A 232 26.69 23.04 6.49
C CYS A 232 27.32 21.89 5.68
N VAL A 233 27.36 20.69 6.24
CA VAL A 233 27.71 19.49 5.49
C VAL A 233 26.44 19.03 4.80
N ILE A 234 26.52 18.76 3.50
CA ILE A 234 25.43 18.11 2.77
C ILE A 234 25.22 16.74 3.43
N ASP A 235 24.06 16.57 4.07
CA ASP A 235 23.66 15.27 4.61
C ASP A 235 23.34 14.33 3.45
N PRO A 236 24.12 13.26 3.24
CA PRO A 236 23.86 12.35 2.12
C PRO A 236 22.52 11.63 2.21
N GLY A 237 21.91 11.57 3.41
CA GLY A 237 20.60 11.00 3.64
C GLY A 237 19.44 11.95 3.37
N LYS A 238 19.69 13.21 2.92
CA LYS A 238 18.62 14.17 2.60
C LYS A 238 18.20 14.07 1.14
N PRO A 239 16.88 14.07 0.85
CA PRO A 239 16.40 14.13 -0.54
C PRO A 239 16.56 15.54 -1.11
N ASP A 240 16.90 15.62 -2.41
CA ASP A 240 16.94 16.86 -3.16
C ASP A 240 15.54 17.31 -3.60
N PHE A 241 14.60 16.37 -3.69
CA PHE A 241 13.17 16.61 -3.99
C PHE A 241 12.31 15.44 -3.51
N ILE A 242 11.00 15.69 -3.40
CA ILE A 242 10.02 14.67 -3.02
C ILE A 242 8.85 14.69 -4.01
N VAL A 243 8.48 13.50 -4.50
CA VAL A 243 7.22 13.22 -5.17
C VAL A 243 6.35 12.40 -4.23
N ALA A 244 5.21 12.95 -3.82
CA ALA A 244 4.32 12.37 -2.82
C ALA A 244 2.97 11.98 -3.46
N ILE A 245 2.78 10.69 -3.69
CA ILE A 245 1.61 10.13 -4.37
C ILE A 245 0.60 9.67 -3.33
N GLY A 246 -0.63 10.21 -3.35
CA GLY A 246 -1.67 9.84 -2.38
C GLY A 246 -1.26 10.12 -0.93
N ALA A 247 -0.62 11.26 -0.68
CA ALA A 247 -0.02 11.60 0.61
C ALA A 247 -1.05 12.00 1.67
N GLN A 248 -0.94 11.43 2.86
CA GLN A 248 -1.71 11.89 4.01
C GLN A 248 -1.17 13.20 4.58
N ALA A 249 -2.07 14.05 5.08
CA ALA A 249 -1.74 15.32 5.73
C ALA A 249 -2.47 15.50 7.09
N VAL A 250 -3.18 14.48 7.52
CA VAL A 250 -3.85 14.38 8.82
C VAL A 250 -3.30 13.19 9.60
N ARG A 251 -3.62 13.13 10.91
CA ARG A 251 -3.17 12.03 11.79
C ARG A 251 -3.70 10.67 11.30
N GLY A 252 -2.94 9.61 11.52
CA GLY A 252 -3.24 8.28 11.00
C GLY A 252 -4.57 7.69 11.48
N ASP A 253 -4.98 7.93 12.73
CA ASP A 253 -6.31 7.54 13.21
C ASP A 253 -7.44 8.14 12.36
N THR A 254 -7.32 9.42 12.00
CA THR A 254 -8.30 10.10 11.15
C THR A 254 -8.41 9.44 9.77
N ILE A 255 -7.28 8.98 9.20
CA ILE A 255 -7.27 8.22 7.95
C ILE A 255 -8.02 6.88 8.11
N LEU A 256 -7.67 6.09 9.13
CA LEU A 256 -8.28 4.77 9.34
C LEU A 256 -9.78 4.85 9.68
N ILE A 257 -10.18 5.87 10.43
CA ILE A 257 -11.60 6.13 10.72
C ILE A 257 -12.38 6.48 9.44
N ASP A 258 -11.82 7.37 8.61
CA ASP A 258 -12.45 7.75 7.34
C ASP A 258 -12.54 6.58 6.35
N GLN A 259 -11.49 5.76 6.27
CA GLN A 259 -11.50 4.51 5.49
C GLN A 259 -12.58 3.55 5.98
N SER A 260 -12.67 3.33 7.30
CA SER A 260 -13.66 2.46 7.92
C SER A 260 -15.09 2.94 7.64
N ALA A 261 -15.35 4.23 7.80
CA ALA A 261 -16.64 4.84 7.49
C ALA A 261 -17.01 4.66 6.01
N THR A 262 -16.03 4.80 5.12
CA THR A 262 -16.22 4.66 3.67
C THR A 262 -16.58 3.24 3.30
N LEU A 263 -15.86 2.25 3.83
CA LEU A 263 -16.13 0.83 3.58
C LEU A 263 -17.52 0.42 4.06
N LEU A 264 -17.93 0.88 5.25
CA LEU A 264 -19.27 0.61 5.78
C LEU A 264 -20.36 1.21 4.87
N LYS A 265 -20.18 2.45 4.38
CA LYS A 265 -21.11 3.10 3.46
C LYS A 265 -21.18 2.38 2.11
N GLN A 266 -20.06 1.94 1.56
CA GLN A 266 -20.03 1.13 0.34
C GLN A 266 -20.74 -0.22 0.52
N GLY A 267 -20.69 -0.79 1.74
CA GLY A 267 -21.48 -1.95 2.14
C GLY A 267 -22.98 -1.65 2.40
N ASN A 268 -23.48 -0.46 2.05
CA ASN A 268 -24.85 0.01 2.28
C ASN A 268 -25.26 -0.04 3.76
N MET A 269 -24.32 0.17 4.68
CA MET A 269 -24.61 0.26 6.10
C MET A 269 -25.41 1.55 6.40
N PRO A 270 -26.48 1.48 7.21
CA PRO A 270 -27.25 2.67 7.59
C PRO A 270 -26.39 3.75 8.26
N ASP A 271 -26.65 5.02 7.95
CA ASP A 271 -25.85 6.15 8.41
C ASP A 271 -25.71 6.23 9.94
N ASN A 272 -26.78 5.90 10.69
CA ASN A 272 -26.73 5.87 12.15
C ASN A 272 -25.76 4.81 12.67
N ILE A 273 -25.70 3.63 12.05
CA ILE A 273 -24.76 2.56 12.43
C ILE A 273 -23.33 2.95 12.07
N VAL A 274 -23.12 3.58 10.91
CA VAL A 274 -21.81 4.13 10.54
C VAL A 274 -21.36 5.18 11.56
N SER A 275 -22.25 6.08 11.97
CA SER A 275 -21.95 7.12 12.97
C SER A 275 -21.59 6.51 14.32
N ASP A 276 -22.36 5.54 14.81
CA ASP A 276 -22.09 4.84 16.07
C ASP A 276 -20.73 4.15 16.05
N TYR A 277 -20.41 3.49 14.93
CA TYR A 277 -19.13 2.80 14.77
C TYR A 277 -17.95 3.78 14.71
N VAL A 278 -18.07 4.88 13.97
CA VAL A 278 -17.05 5.93 13.87
C VAL A 278 -16.75 6.54 15.24
N GLU A 279 -17.81 6.86 16.02
CA GLU A 279 -17.65 7.39 17.37
C GLU A 279 -16.95 6.39 18.30
N ALA A 280 -17.33 5.12 18.24
CA ALA A 280 -16.69 4.08 19.04
C ALA A 280 -15.22 3.87 18.64
N LEU A 281 -14.92 3.85 17.35
CA LEU A 281 -13.56 3.70 16.84
C LEU A 281 -12.67 4.89 17.26
N HIS A 282 -13.22 6.10 17.21
CA HIS A 282 -12.52 7.30 17.68
C HIS A 282 -12.13 7.19 19.16
N ASN A 283 -13.09 6.78 20.01
CA ASN A 283 -12.83 6.59 21.45
C ASN A 283 -11.76 5.51 21.71
N ILE A 284 -11.78 4.42 20.95
CA ILE A 284 -10.80 3.34 21.08
C ILE A 284 -9.41 3.82 20.70
N TYR A 285 -9.26 4.52 19.57
CA TYR A 285 -7.97 5.05 19.16
C TYR A 285 -7.44 6.11 20.13
N ASP A 286 -8.31 6.98 20.63
CA ASP A 286 -7.90 7.95 21.66
C ASP A 286 -7.38 7.28 22.94
N LEU A 287 -8.02 6.19 23.38
CA LEU A 287 -7.54 5.40 24.52
C LEU A 287 -6.21 4.71 24.25
N LYS A 288 -6.04 4.10 23.06
CA LYS A 288 -4.76 3.48 22.64
C LYS A 288 -3.62 4.49 22.57
N ILE A 289 -3.89 5.72 22.13
CA ILE A 289 -2.87 6.78 22.01
C ILE A 289 -2.52 7.40 23.36
N THR A 290 -3.52 7.61 24.23
CA THR A 290 -3.35 8.39 25.45
C THR A 290 -3.11 7.56 26.71
N GLN A 291 -3.43 6.28 26.68
CA GLN A 291 -3.34 5.35 27.81
C GLN A 291 -2.63 4.07 27.41
N ASP A 292 -3.37 2.97 27.28
CA ASP A 292 -2.85 1.69 26.81
C ASP A 292 -3.94 0.79 26.19
N ASP A 293 -3.50 -0.36 25.65
CA ASP A 293 -4.37 -1.31 24.97
C ASP A 293 -5.35 -2.00 25.95
N GLU A 294 -4.94 -2.28 27.19
CA GLU A 294 -5.80 -2.93 28.20
C GLU A 294 -7.00 -2.05 28.55
N ILE A 295 -6.75 -0.75 28.77
CA ILE A 295 -7.83 0.22 29.04
C ILE A 295 -8.75 0.36 27.83
N ALA A 296 -8.21 0.36 26.62
CA ALA A 296 -9.03 0.40 25.41
C ALA A 296 -9.95 -0.83 25.30
N ILE A 297 -9.45 -2.02 25.61
CA ILE A 297 -10.20 -3.28 25.62
C ILE A 297 -11.32 -3.23 26.66
N ASP A 298 -11.00 -2.86 27.89
CA ASP A 298 -11.95 -2.84 29.01
C ASP A 298 -13.06 -1.81 28.85
N SER A 299 -12.80 -0.75 28.07
CA SER A 299 -13.75 0.33 27.81
C SER A 299 -14.79 0.01 26.73
N ILE A 300 -14.62 -1.04 25.94
CA ILE A 300 -15.47 -1.32 24.76
C ILE A 300 -16.96 -1.46 25.15
N ASP A 301 -17.27 -2.23 26.19
CA ASP A 301 -18.65 -2.45 26.59
C ASP A 301 -19.30 -1.14 27.09
N ALA A 302 -18.53 -0.24 27.69
CA ALA A 302 -18.99 1.08 28.10
C ALA A 302 -19.19 2.02 26.90
N ILE A 303 -18.27 1.99 25.92
CA ILE A 303 -18.37 2.76 24.67
C ILE A 303 -19.61 2.34 23.90
N CYS A 304 -19.86 1.03 23.77
CA CYS A 304 -20.96 0.47 22.98
C CYS A 304 -22.26 0.25 23.78
N LYS A 305 -22.36 0.76 25.01
CA LYS A 305 -23.51 0.51 25.92
C LYS A 305 -24.89 0.84 25.35
N ASN A 306 -24.95 1.81 24.44
CA ASN A 306 -26.20 2.27 23.82
C ASN A 306 -26.52 1.52 22.51
N TRP A 307 -25.66 0.63 22.08
CA TRP A 307 -25.91 -0.12 20.85
C TRP A 307 -27.01 -1.15 21.03
N SER A 308 -27.85 -1.27 20.02
CA SER A 308 -28.93 -2.27 20.02
C SER A 308 -28.33 -3.67 19.85
N ASN A 309 -28.96 -4.66 20.50
CA ASN A 309 -28.51 -6.05 20.40
C ASN A 309 -28.93 -6.67 19.04
N THR A 310 -28.29 -6.24 17.96
CA THR A 310 -28.49 -6.76 16.59
C THR A 310 -27.26 -7.52 16.12
N PRO A 311 -27.40 -8.46 15.16
CA PRO A 311 -26.26 -9.16 14.57
C PRO A 311 -25.20 -8.20 14.01
N ILE A 312 -25.62 -7.06 13.46
CA ILE A 312 -24.72 -6.03 12.89
C ILE A 312 -23.88 -5.41 14.00
N HIS A 313 -24.49 -4.90 15.07
CA HIS A 313 -23.76 -4.30 16.19
C HIS A 313 -22.86 -5.31 16.88
N THR A 314 -23.28 -6.58 17.01
CA THR A 314 -22.43 -7.65 17.55
C THR A 314 -21.19 -7.88 16.70
N ALA A 315 -21.31 -7.87 15.37
CA ALA A 315 -20.19 -8.02 14.46
C ALA A 315 -19.23 -6.81 14.52
N LEU A 316 -19.79 -5.60 14.56
CA LEU A 316 -19.00 -4.37 14.67
C LEU A 316 -18.26 -4.30 16.02
N MET A 317 -18.92 -4.67 17.13
CA MET A 317 -18.28 -4.74 18.45
C MET A 317 -17.16 -5.78 18.48
N SER A 318 -17.33 -6.93 17.83
CA SER A 318 -16.26 -7.93 17.69
C SER A 318 -15.08 -7.38 16.90
N ASN A 319 -15.32 -6.56 15.88
CA ASN A 319 -14.25 -5.90 15.12
C ASN A 319 -13.53 -4.84 16.00
N LEU A 320 -14.26 -4.03 16.75
CA LEU A 320 -13.66 -3.08 17.70
C LEU A 320 -12.78 -3.77 18.76
N LYS A 321 -13.21 -4.94 19.26
CA LYS A 321 -12.41 -5.75 20.18
C LYS A 321 -11.10 -6.21 19.56
N LYS A 322 -11.10 -6.62 18.29
CA LYS A 322 -9.87 -6.96 17.57
C LYS A 322 -8.93 -5.76 17.42
N ILE A 323 -9.47 -4.59 17.06
CA ILE A 323 -8.69 -3.36 16.91
C ILE A 323 -8.10 -2.93 18.26
N ALA A 324 -8.87 -2.97 19.33
CA ALA A 324 -8.39 -2.60 20.66
C ALA A 324 -7.29 -3.55 21.17
N SER A 325 -7.43 -4.85 20.88
CA SER A 325 -6.45 -5.89 21.27
C SER A 325 -5.27 -6.04 20.30
N ASP A 326 -5.26 -5.28 19.21
CA ASP A 326 -4.14 -5.32 18.26
C ASP A 326 -2.93 -4.59 18.84
N THR A 327 -1.89 -5.34 19.17
CA THR A 327 -0.63 -4.83 19.73
C THR A 327 0.43 -4.61 18.66
N ASN A 328 0.05 -4.62 17.37
CA ASN A 328 1.00 -4.40 16.28
C ASN A 328 1.68 -3.03 16.43
N PRO A 329 3.02 -2.97 16.50
CA PRO A 329 3.75 -1.71 16.65
C PRO A 329 3.44 -0.69 15.55
N TRP A 330 3.23 -1.16 14.32
CA TRP A 330 2.83 -0.31 13.21
C TRP A 330 1.51 0.42 13.49
N LEU A 331 0.47 -0.31 13.91
CA LEU A 331 -0.83 0.30 14.20
C LEU A 331 -0.71 1.34 15.31
N ASN A 332 -0.04 0.98 16.41
CA ASN A 332 0.11 1.86 17.56
C ASN A 332 0.91 3.12 17.22
N PHE A 333 1.95 3.01 16.40
CA PHE A 333 2.66 4.16 15.85
C PHE A 333 1.76 4.99 14.94
N TYR A 334 1.15 4.36 13.95
CA TYR A 334 0.45 5.01 12.85
C TYR A 334 -0.76 5.84 13.33
N ILE A 335 -1.59 5.30 14.24
CA ILE A 335 -2.77 6.03 14.75
C ILE A 335 -2.40 7.29 15.51
N GLY A 336 -1.26 7.31 16.21
CA GLY A 336 -0.78 8.46 16.96
C GLY A 336 0.02 9.47 16.13
N PHE A 337 0.56 9.04 14.98
CA PHE A 337 1.46 9.86 14.18
C PHE A 337 0.72 10.91 13.35
N SER A 338 1.18 12.16 13.44
CA SER A 338 0.73 13.26 12.59
C SER A 338 1.87 13.70 11.67
N PRO A 339 1.68 13.65 10.33
CA PRO A 339 2.71 14.08 9.39
C PRO A 339 2.89 15.61 9.32
N ALA A 340 2.09 16.38 10.06
CA ALA A 340 2.04 17.83 9.95
C ALA A 340 3.39 18.52 10.17
N GLU A 341 4.16 18.11 11.18
CA GLU A 341 5.48 18.68 11.46
C GLU A 341 6.48 18.32 10.36
N SER A 342 6.48 17.08 9.92
CA SER A 342 7.36 16.61 8.84
C SER A 342 7.09 17.35 7.54
N ILE A 343 5.82 17.56 7.19
CA ILE A 343 5.45 18.35 6.00
C ILE A 343 5.90 19.80 6.15
N LEU A 344 5.63 20.42 7.28
CA LEU A 344 5.95 21.84 7.55
C LEU A 344 7.46 22.11 7.51
N THR A 345 8.27 21.17 7.98
CA THR A 345 9.72 21.34 8.10
C THR A 345 10.52 20.85 6.90
N THR A 346 9.88 20.14 5.96
CA THR A 346 10.49 19.76 4.67
C THR A 346 10.91 20.99 3.87
N ARG A 347 12.16 21.01 3.36
CA ARG A 347 12.76 22.18 2.69
C ARG A 347 12.99 22.01 1.19
N CYS A 348 13.15 20.78 0.72
CA CYS A 348 13.34 20.52 -0.70
C CYS A 348 12.05 20.79 -1.50
N PRO A 349 12.13 20.92 -2.84
CA PRO A 349 10.98 20.97 -3.72
C PRO A 349 10.08 19.75 -3.54
N VAL A 350 8.77 19.95 -3.52
CA VAL A 350 7.77 18.88 -3.30
C VAL A 350 6.69 18.95 -4.38
N PHE A 351 6.37 17.80 -4.96
CA PHE A 351 5.20 17.59 -5.80
C PHE A 351 4.26 16.57 -5.15
N VAL A 352 3.02 16.98 -4.88
CA VAL A 352 1.99 16.16 -4.25
C VAL A 352 0.88 15.89 -5.24
N LEU A 353 0.53 14.60 -5.37
CA LEU A 353 -0.48 14.12 -6.31
C LEU A 353 -1.66 13.50 -5.54
N TYR A 354 -2.88 13.86 -5.94
CA TYR A 354 -4.11 13.29 -5.41
C TYR A 354 -5.02 12.79 -6.53
N GLY A 355 -5.61 11.60 -6.37
CA GLY A 355 -6.69 11.13 -7.23
C GLY A 355 -8.04 11.60 -6.69
N GLU A 356 -8.90 12.18 -7.54
CA GLU A 356 -10.22 12.69 -7.11
C GLU A 356 -11.10 11.58 -6.52
N ARG A 357 -10.98 10.35 -7.07
CA ARG A 357 -11.72 9.15 -6.62
C ARG A 357 -10.95 8.31 -5.60
N ASP A 358 -9.88 8.85 -5.04
CA ASP A 358 -9.17 8.18 -3.95
C ASP A 358 -10.04 8.13 -2.70
N ILE A 359 -10.43 6.89 -2.30
CA ILE A 359 -11.24 6.63 -1.12
C ILE A 359 -10.40 6.22 0.09
N GLN A 360 -9.10 5.98 -0.09
CA GLN A 360 -8.17 5.59 0.97
C GLN A 360 -7.51 6.81 1.62
N VAL A 361 -6.99 7.73 0.80
CA VAL A 361 -6.43 9.01 1.25
C VAL A 361 -7.18 10.14 0.54
N LYS A 362 -8.41 10.40 0.99
CA LYS A 362 -9.32 11.31 0.31
C LYS A 362 -8.75 12.71 0.16
N PRO A 363 -8.73 13.27 -1.08
CA PRO A 363 -8.26 14.65 -1.32
C PRO A 363 -8.99 15.69 -0.49
N LYS A 364 -10.31 15.52 -0.33
CA LYS A 364 -11.15 16.44 0.46
C LYS A 364 -10.68 16.59 1.91
N LEU A 365 -10.10 15.53 2.48
CA LEU A 365 -9.59 15.51 3.85
C LEU A 365 -8.14 16.05 3.91
N ASN A 366 -7.30 15.62 2.97
CA ASN A 366 -5.85 15.79 3.03
C ASN A 366 -5.33 17.04 2.29
N MET A 367 -5.85 17.33 1.10
CA MET A 367 -5.34 18.41 0.24
C MET A 367 -5.41 19.80 0.89
N PRO A 368 -6.48 20.22 1.61
CA PRO A 368 -6.51 21.52 2.29
C PRO A 368 -5.44 21.63 3.38
N GLN A 369 -5.17 20.56 4.10
CA GLN A 369 -4.11 20.52 5.12
C GLN A 369 -2.73 20.54 4.47
N MET A 370 -2.53 19.80 3.39
CA MET A 370 -1.29 19.81 2.62
C MET A 370 -0.97 21.21 2.09
N GLN A 371 -1.96 21.91 1.51
CA GLN A 371 -1.82 23.28 1.03
C GLN A 371 -1.40 24.24 2.15
N ARG A 372 -1.96 24.07 3.35
CA ARG A 372 -1.62 24.89 4.52
C ARG A 372 -0.21 24.60 5.07
N LEU A 373 0.19 23.33 5.10
CA LEU A 373 1.45 22.89 5.70
C LEU A 373 2.64 23.08 4.74
N ALA A 374 2.43 22.85 3.44
CA ALA A 374 3.45 22.98 2.39
C ALA A 374 3.01 23.99 1.31
N PRO A 375 2.91 25.30 1.61
CA PRO A 375 2.37 26.31 0.68
C PRO A 375 3.24 26.52 -0.56
N LYS A 376 4.46 26.00 -0.59
CA LYS A 376 5.38 26.06 -1.74
C LYS A 376 5.35 24.78 -2.58
N ALA A 377 4.70 23.73 -2.10
CA ALA A 377 4.59 22.48 -2.84
C ALA A 377 3.71 22.68 -4.09
N GLN A 378 4.10 22.04 -5.17
CA GLN A 378 3.22 21.85 -6.30
C GLN A 378 2.20 20.76 -5.91
N ILE A 379 0.90 21.05 -6.00
CA ILE A 379 -0.16 20.11 -5.63
C ILE A 379 -1.11 19.97 -6.81
N LYS A 380 -1.34 18.73 -7.28
CA LYS A 380 -2.24 18.47 -8.40
C LYS A 380 -3.29 17.43 -8.00
N LEU A 381 -4.55 17.72 -8.34
CA LEU A 381 -5.68 16.81 -8.24
C LEU A 381 -5.99 16.28 -9.64
N TYR A 382 -6.04 14.96 -9.77
CA TYR A 382 -6.34 14.29 -11.04
C TYR A 382 -7.79 13.81 -11.02
N PRO A 383 -8.61 14.28 -11.96
CA PRO A 383 -9.99 13.82 -12.09
C PRO A 383 -10.04 12.31 -12.36
N GLU A 384 -11.06 11.67 -11.83
CA GLU A 384 -11.38 10.27 -12.10
C GLU A 384 -10.35 9.22 -11.68
N LEU A 385 -9.21 9.62 -11.06
CA LEU A 385 -8.19 8.68 -10.61
C LEU A 385 -8.45 8.19 -9.17
N ASN A 386 -8.21 6.88 -8.95
CA ASN A 386 -8.28 6.22 -7.66
C ASN A 386 -6.95 6.35 -6.88
N HIS A 387 -6.80 5.61 -5.77
CA HIS A 387 -5.59 5.63 -4.95
C HIS A 387 -4.32 5.12 -5.67
N LEU A 388 -4.47 4.20 -6.63
CA LEU A 388 -3.38 3.72 -7.49
C LEU A 388 -3.15 4.61 -8.72
N PHE A 389 -3.88 5.72 -8.83
CA PHE A 389 -3.83 6.63 -9.98
C PHE A 389 -4.24 5.98 -11.30
N GLN A 390 -5.18 5.05 -11.23
CA GLN A 390 -5.89 4.45 -12.37
C GLN A 390 -7.20 5.21 -12.61
N HIS A 391 -7.64 5.34 -13.85
CA HIS A 391 -8.99 5.78 -14.15
C HIS A 391 -9.99 4.75 -13.63
N SER A 392 -10.85 5.16 -12.72
CA SER A 392 -11.84 4.29 -12.07
C SER A 392 -13.21 4.96 -12.07
N GLN A 393 -14.27 4.19 -11.80
CA GLN A 393 -15.63 4.74 -11.72
C GLN A 393 -16.00 5.19 -10.32
N THR A 394 -15.62 4.40 -9.31
CA THR A 394 -16.03 4.63 -7.92
C THR A 394 -14.85 4.85 -6.97
N GLY A 395 -13.63 4.49 -7.40
CA GLY A 395 -12.43 4.48 -6.57
C GLY A 395 -12.35 3.30 -5.60
N ALA A 396 -13.32 2.38 -5.66
CA ALA A 396 -13.35 1.21 -4.79
C ALA A 396 -12.20 0.24 -5.09
N VAL A 397 -11.63 -0.34 -4.04
CA VAL A 397 -10.51 -1.29 -4.15
C VAL A 397 -10.85 -2.49 -5.05
N GLN A 398 -12.13 -2.88 -5.07
CA GLN A 398 -12.64 -3.97 -5.91
C GLN A 398 -12.48 -3.70 -7.42
N GLU A 399 -12.38 -2.43 -7.83
CA GLU A 399 -12.15 -2.09 -9.24
C GLU A 399 -10.71 -2.35 -9.69
N TYR A 400 -9.73 -2.33 -8.77
CA TYR A 400 -8.30 -2.42 -9.11
C TYR A 400 -7.97 -3.66 -9.93
N GLY A 401 -8.54 -4.81 -9.57
CA GLY A 401 -8.32 -6.07 -10.28
C GLY A 401 -8.84 -6.07 -11.71
N THR A 402 -9.90 -5.32 -12.02
CA THR A 402 -10.57 -5.30 -13.32
C THR A 402 -10.06 -4.20 -14.25
N ILE A 403 -9.45 -3.15 -13.72
CA ILE A 403 -8.84 -2.07 -14.50
C ILE A 403 -7.56 -2.60 -15.16
N GLU A 404 -7.39 -2.42 -16.47
CA GLU A 404 -6.16 -2.82 -17.19
C GLU A 404 -5.03 -1.80 -17.02
N GLU A 405 -5.36 -0.53 -16.82
CA GLU A 405 -4.41 0.56 -16.58
C GLU A 405 -3.74 0.40 -15.21
N THR A 406 -2.41 0.45 -15.17
CA THR A 406 -1.66 0.40 -13.90
C THR A 406 -1.53 1.77 -13.28
N ILE A 407 -1.25 2.79 -14.08
CA ILE A 407 -1.15 4.19 -13.66
C ILE A 407 -1.41 5.10 -14.86
N SER A 408 -2.14 6.20 -14.65
CA SER A 408 -2.45 7.13 -15.72
C SER A 408 -1.19 7.70 -16.39
N PRO A 409 -1.13 7.70 -17.74
CA PRO A 409 0.00 8.30 -18.48
C PRO A 409 0.24 9.78 -18.15
N GLU A 410 -0.80 10.53 -17.83
CA GLU A 410 -0.68 11.93 -17.41
C GLU A 410 0.11 12.05 -16.11
N VAL A 411 -0.13 11.17 -15.15
CA VAL A 411 0.61 11.13 -13.87
C VAL A 411 2.09 10.83 -14.11
N LEU A 412 2.39 9.86 -14.96
CA LEU A 412 3.77 9.50 -15.32
C LEU A 412 4.51 10.69 -15.95
N GLN A 413 3.84 11.41 -16.86
CA GLN A 413 4.41 12.59 -17.52
C GLN A 413 4.68 13.71 -16.51
N ASP A 414 3.70 14.05 -15.67
CA ASP A 414 3.86 15.12 -14.68
C ASP A 414 4.98 14.83 -13.66
N ILE A 415 5.14 13.58 -13.23
CA ILE A 415 6.25 13.17 -12.37
C ILE A 415 7.58 13.42 -13.07
N ALA A 416 7.72 12.98 -14.32
CA ALA A 416 8.96 13.17 -15.09
C ALA A 416 9.25 14.66 -15.30
N ASP A 417 8.25 15.46 -15.69
CA ASP A 417 8.38 16.91 -15.93
C ASP A 417 8.79 17.65 -14.66
N PHE A 418 8.19 17.31 -13.51
CA PHE A 418 8.59 17.88 -12.23
C PHE A 418 10.06 17.60 -11.92
N ILE A 419 10.49 16.35 -12.02
CA ILE A 419 11.87 15.95 -11.71
C ILE A 419 12.87 16.66 -12.65
N ILE A 420 12.58 16.72 -13.96
CA ILE A 420 13.42 17.41 -14.94
C ILE A 420 13.51 18.90 -14.62
N SER A 421 12.41 19.54 -14.21
CA SER A 421 12.36 20.96 -13.90
C SER A 421 13.21 21.39 -12.71
N ILE A 422 13.56 20.45 -11.82
CA ILE A 422 14.36 20.74 -10.62
C ILE A 422 15.87 20.69 -10.92
N VAL A 423 16.31 19.87 -11.87
CA VAL A 423 17.72 19.65 -12.16
C VAL A 423 18.25 20.52 -13.29
N HIS A 424 17.40 21.30 -13.93
CA HIS A 424 17.73 22.28 -14.96
C HIS A 424 17.40 23.71 -14.50
#